data_d4fca2f95128c57d53299d96fb7d26c4
#
_entry.id   d4fca2f95128c57d53299d96fb7d26c4
#
_cell.length_a   1.000
_cell.length_b   1.000
_cell.length_c   1.000
_cell.angle_alpha   90.00
_cell.angle_beta   90.00
_cell.angle_gamma   90.00
#
_symmetry.space_group_name_H-M   'P 1'
#
loop_
_entity.id
_entity.type
_entity.pdbx_description
1 polymer ?
#
loop_
_entity_poly.entity_id
_entity_poly.type
_entity_poly.pdbx_seq_one_letter_code
_entity_poly.pdbx_strand_id
1 'polypeptide(L)'
;HQQLTDDIKDEIYPKNLLMIGPTGVGKTEISRRLSKLAKAPFLKVEATKFTEVGYVGRDVDQIIRDLLENAIILVKQEMSKSLYEKAKGEAENVVLKYIAGEEARESTIELFRKKLRDGLLDEKEVEIEVFEKSNSLPMVDLPGSQSGSLGVMNLSDIFGKNFGSLKKKKKLKVKESHKILIDQEMEKLLDDEVIQKDAKARVEQSGIVFIDEIDKVCTNSTSKSAEVSREGVQRDL
;
A
#
# COMPACT_ATOMS: atom_id res chain seq x y z
N HIS A 1 9.34 23.00 -10.58
CA HIS A 1 9.11 21.81 -11.39
C HIS A 1 7.66 21.71 -11.88
N GLN A 2 6.64 21.79 -11.01
CA GLN A 2 5.22 21.72 -11.39
C GLN A 2 4.73 22.85 -12.30
N GLN A 3 5.44 23.98 -12.36
CA GLN A 3 5.09 25.14 -13.19
C GLN A 3 5.82 25.16 -14.55
N LEU A 4 6.65 24.15 -14.82
CA LEU A 4 7.41 24.04 -16.06
C LEU A 4 6.59 23.31 -17.13
N THR A 5 6.86 23.61 -18.40
CA THR A 5 6.33 22.86 -19.53
C THR A 5 6.89 21.45 -19.56
N ASP A 6 6.14 20.48 -20.08
CA ASP A 6 6.52 19.06 -20.02
C ASP A 6 7.88 18.78 -20.67
N ASP A 7 8.20 19.48 -21.78
CA ASP A 7 9.51 19.36 -22.47
C ASP A 7 10.71 19.75 -21.58
N ILE A 8 10.54 20.66 -20.63
CA ILE A 8 11.61 21.13 -19.76
C ILE A 8 11.67 20.29 -18.47
N LYS A 9 10.56 19.68 -18.07
CA LYS A 9 10.53 18.84 -16.86
C LYS A 9 11.45 17.62 -16.97
N ASP A 10 11.54 17.03 -18.16
CA ASP A 10 12.35 15.84 -18.40
C ASP A 10 13.86 16.15 -18.43
N GLU A 11 14.24 17.43 -18.65
CA GLU A 11 15.64 17.86 -18.65
C GLU A 11 16.14 18.31 -17.25
N ILE A 12 15.24 18.58 -16.30
CA ILE A 12 15.58 19.08 -14.98
C ILE A 12 15.54 17.95 -13.93
N TYR A 13 16.69 17.43 -13.59
CA TYR A 13 16.82 16.49 -12.50
C TYR A 13 16.75 17.20 -11.13
N PRO A 14 15.98 16.65 -10.16
CA PRO A 14 15.95 17.17 -8.81
C PRO A 14 17.34 17.03 -8.18
N LYS A 15 17.80 18.10 -7.50
CA LYS A 15 19.11 18.10 -6.82
C LYS A 15 18.97 17.51 -5.42
N ASN A 16 19.98 16.75 -4.98
CA ASN A 16 20.07 16.29 -3.62
C ASN A 16 20.29 17.47 -2.66
N LEU A 17 19.67 17.41 -1.47
CA LEU A 17 19.80 18.40 -0.41
C LEU A 17 20.57 17.81 0.75
N LEU A 18 21.68 18.47 1.14
CA LEU A 18 22.42 18.10 2.34
C LEU A 18 21.92 18.92 3.53
N MET A 19 21.40 18.22 4.56
CA MET A 19 20.95 18.84 5.81
C MET A 19 22.00 18.67 6.90
N ILE A 20 22.58 19.77 7.36
CA ILE A 20 23.63 19.79 8.40
C ILE A 20 23.05 20.38 9.68
N GLY A 21 23.36 19.75 10.81
CA GLY A 21 22.96 20.22 12.14
C GLY A 21 23.10 19.13 13.20
N PRO A 22 23.10 19.49 14.49
CA PRO A 22 23.22 18.52 15.57
C PRO A 22 22.04 17.54 15.63
N THR A 23 22.22 16.45 16.36
CA THR A 23 21.16 15.46 16.58
C THR A 23 19.99 16.10 17.35
N GLY A 24 18.76 15.76 17.02
CA GLY A 24 17.58 16.23 17.73
C GLY A 24 16.99 17.58 17.26
N VAL A 25 17.64 18.29 16.33
CA VAL A 25 17.11 19.60 15.82
C VAL A 25 15.91 19.48 14.86
N GLY A 26 15.47 18.27 14.56
CA GLY A 26 14.26 18.04 13.76
C GLY A 26 14.48 17.88 12.26
N LYS A 27 15.71 17.60 11.78
CA LYS A 27 16.00 17.38 10.34
C LYS A 27 15.02 16.40 9.66
N THR A 28 14.87 15.22 10.24
CA THR A 28 13.96 14.19 9.75
C THR A 28 12.48 14.65 9.77
N GLU A 29 12.08 15.34 10.84
CA GLU A 29 10.70 15.79 11.00
C GLU A 29 10.33 16.88 9.99
N ILE A 30 11.25 17.80 9.70
CA ILE A 30 11.07 18.81 8.64
C ILE A 30 10.84 18.12 7.30
N SER A 31 11.71 17.17 6.92
CA SER A 31 11.60 16.42 5.66
C SER A 31 10.27 15.66 5.57
N ARG A 32 9.86 15.01 6.66
CA ARG A 32 8.59 14.28 6.73
C ARG A 32 7.37 15.20 6.63
N ARG A 33 7.42 16.41 7.21
CA ARG A 33 6.32 17.38 7.10
C ARG A 33 6.25 17.99 5.71
N LEU A 34 7.38 18.29 5.11
CA LEU A 34 7.43 18.78 3.72
C LEU A 34 6.85 17.75 2.74
N SER A 35 7.20 16.47 2.89
CA SER A 35 6.64 15.41 2.06
C SER A 35 5.12 15.30 2.20
N LYS A 36 4.59 15.42 3.42
CA LYS A 36 3.13 15.44 3.64
C LYS A 36 2.44 16.64 3.00
N LEU A 37 3.03 17.83 3.08
CA LEU A 37 2.50 19.04 2.45
C LEU A 37 2.50 18.91 0.92
N ALA A 38 3.56 18.33 0.36
CA ALA A 38 3.68 18.08 -1.06
C ALA A 38 2.89 16.85 -1.54
N LYS A 39 2.28 16.06 -0.63
CA LYS A 39 1.66 14.76 -0.92
C LYS A 39 2.62 13.81 -1.65
N ALA A 40 3.91 13.90 -1.33
CA ALA A 40 4.98 13.14 -1.94
C ALA A 40 5.23 11.83 -1.18
N PRO A 41 5.53 10.73 -1.87
CA PRO A 41 6.01 9.51 -1.22
C PRO A 41 7.28 9.82 -0.42
N PHE A 42 7.36 9.30 0.79
CA PHE A 42 8.49 9.56 1.70
C PHE A 42 9.01 8.26 2.31
N LEU A 43 10.33 8.11 2.28
CA LEU A 43 11.02 7.02 2.95
C LEU A 43 12.18 7.57 3.77
N LYS A 44 12.29 7.16 5.05
CA LYS A 44 13.47 7.36 5.87
C LYS A 44 14.30 6.08 5.93
N VAL A 45 15.58 6.19 5.62
CA VAL A 45 16.55 5.10 5.74
C VAL A 45 17.78 5.57 6.55
N GLU A 46 18.47 4.63 7.17
CA GLU A 46 19.74 4.88 7.84
C GLU A 46 20.85 4.26 6.97
N ALA A 47 21.82 5.07 6.54
CA ALA A 47 22.88 4.62 5.64
C ALA A 47 23.67 3.42 6.20
N THR A 48 23.82 3.35 7.52
CA THR A 48 24.54 2.28 8.22
C THR A 48 23.85 0.90 8.19
N LYS A 49 22.59 0.83 7.75
CA LYS A 49 21.83 -0.43 7.65
C LYS A 49 22.00 -1.14 6.31
N PHE A 50 22.65 -0.50 5.35
CA PHE A 50 22.89 -1.07 4.04
C PHE A 50 24.24 -1.75 3.93
N THR A 51 24.31 -2.72 3.06
CA THR A 51 25.54 -3.43 2.69
C THR A 51 25.77 -3.27 1.18
N GLU A 52 27.01 -3.46 0.75
CA GLU A 52 27.33 -3.47 -0.67
C GLU A 52 26.51 -4.54 -1.40
N VAL A 53 26.08 -4.23 -2.63
CA VAL A 53 25.29 -5.14 -3.48
C VAL A 53 26.01 -6.48 -3.64
N GLY A 54 25.29 -7.58 -3.37
CA GLY A 54 25.83 -8.95 -3.42
C GLY A 54 26.37 -9.49 -2.09
N TYR A 55 26.43 -8.69 -1.03
CA TYR A 55 26.69 -9.16 0.32
C TYR A 55 25.42 -9.46 1.10
N VAL A 56 25.52 -10.30 2.14
CA VAL A 56 24.37 -10.60 3.01
C VAL A 56 24.01 -9.35 3.81
N GLY A 57 22.84 -8.77 3.51
CA GLY A 57 22.34 -7.56 4.17
C GLY A 57 21.20 -6.91 3.36
N ARG A 58 20.90 -5.66 3.71
CA ARG A 58 19.93 -4.84 2.96
C ARG A 58 20.63 -4.17 1.79
N ASP A 59 20.12 -4.43 0.61
CA ASP A 59 20.59 -3.86 -0.64
C ASP A 59 20.10 -2.43 -0.81
N VAL A 60 20.89 -1.56 -1.41
CA VAL A 60 20.52 -0.16 -1.67
C VAL A 60 19.32 -0.08 -2.59
N ASP A 61 19.18 -0.99 -3.55
CA ASP A 61 18.01 -1.10 -4.44
C ASP A 61 16.68 -1.26 -3.68
N GLN A 62 16.73 -1.78 -2.45
CA GLN A 62 15.54 -1.94 -1.61
C GLN A 62 14.91 -0.58 -1.25
N ILE A 63 15.69 0.51 -1.25
CA ILE A 63 15.20 1.87 -0.98
C ILE A 63 14.09 2.25 -1.96
N ILE A 64 14.32 2.00 -3.26
CA ILE A 64 13.35 2.37 -4.30
C ILE A 64 12.09 1.48 -4.22
N ARG A 65 12.26 0.21 -3.91
CA ARG A 65 11.13 -0.72 -3.71
C ARG A 65 10.27 -0.29 -2.52
N ASP A 66 10.89 -0.02 -1.37
CA ASP A 66 10.19 0.45 -0.16
C ASP A 66 9.49 1.81 -0.40
N LEU A 67 10.12 2.71 -1.18
CA LEU A 67 9.51 4.00 -1.55
C LEU A 67 8.29 3.80 -2.45
N LEU A 68 8.35 2.87 -3.41
CA LEU A 68 7.23 2.52 -4.29
C LEU A 68 6.08 1.91 -3.49
N GLU A 69 6.36 1.02 -2.53
CA GLU A 69 5.33 0.47 -1.65
C GLU A 69 4.61 1.57 -0.85
N ASN A 70 5.38 2.53 -0.29
CA ASN A 70 4.81 3.68 0.39
C ASN A 70 3.96 4.55 -0.55
N ALA A 71 4.36 4.71 -1.81
CA ALA A 71 3.60 5.43 -2.81
C ALA A 71 2.28 4.72 -3.15
N ILE A 72 2.30 3.39 -3.30
CA ILE A 72 1.09 2.58 -3.54
C ILE A 72 0.10 2.75 -2.40
N ILE A 73 0.57 2.69 -1.15
CA ILE A 73 -0.28 2.91 0.04
C ILE A 73 -0.88 4.32 0.03
N LEU A 74 -0.09 5.34 -0.29
CA LEU A 74 -0.54 6.73 -0.35
C LEU A 74 -1.63 6.93 -1.42
N VAL A 75 -1.39 6.46 -2.64
CA VAL A 75 -2.35 6.53 -3.77
C VAL A 75 -3.63 5.78 -3.42
N LYS A 76 -3.50 4.57 -2.88
CA LYS A 76 -4.65 3.75 -2.48
C LYS A 76 -5.50 4.44 -1.42
N GLN A 77 -4.88 5.10 -0.43
CA GLN A 77 -5.60 5.87 0.58
C GLN A 77 -6.34 7.08 0.00
N GLU A 78 -5.73 7.79 -0.95
CA GLU A 78 -6.36 8.93 -1.60
C GLU A 78 -7.54 8.50 -2.49
N MET A 79 -7.35 7.46 -3.29
CA MET A 79 -8.41 6.89 -4.13
C MET A 79 -9.57 6.34 -3.29
N SER A 80 -9.27 5.64 -2.19
CA SER A 80 -10.30 5.12 -1.28
C SER A 80 -11.15 6.25 -0.70
N LYS A 81 -10.54 7.38 -0.33
CA LYS A 81 -11.30 8.55 0.17
C LYS A 81 -12.24 9.12 -0.88
N SER A 82 -11.80 9.21 -2.14
CA SER A 82 -12.60 9.75 -3.23
C SER A 82 -13.75 8.81 -3.63
N LEU A 83 -13.54 7.50 -3.50
CA LEU A 83 -14.51 6.47 -3.90
C LEU A 83 -15.46 6.07 -2.76
N TYR A 84 -15.20 6.51 -1.52
CA TYR A 84 -15.95 6.06 -0.34
C TYR A 84 -17.46 6.28 -0.46
N GLU A 85 -17.91 7.46 -0.88
CA GLU A 85 -19.33 7.76 -1.02
C GLU A 85 -19.99 6.90 -2.11
N LYS A 86 -19.27 6.62 -3.20
CA LYS A 86 -19.77 5.71 -4.25
C LYS A 86 -19.84 4.27 -3.73
N ALA A 87 -18.82 3.78 -3.08
CA ALA A 87 -18.78 2.45 -2.48
C ALA A 87 -19.89 2.27 -1.42
N LYS A 88 -20.14 3.30 -0.62
CA LYS A 88 -21.22 3.32 0.36
C LYS A 88 -22.60 3.20 -0.29
N GLY A 89 -22.82 3.92 -1.40
CA GLY A 89 -24.07 3.82 -2.15
C GLY A 89 -24.30 2.42 -2.75
N GLU A 90 -23.25 1.81 -3.32
CA GLU A 90 -23.32 0.45 -3.85
C GLU A 90 -23.50 -0.59 -2.73
N ALA A 91 -22.80 -0.46 -1.63
CA ALA A 91 -23.00 -1.34 -0.46
C ALA A 91 -24.42 -1.25 0.10
N GLU A 92 -25.02 -0.04 0.16
CA GLU A 92 -26.42 0.17 0.54
C GLU A 92 -27.35 -0.62 -0.40
N ASN A 93 -27.15 -0.54 -1.71
CA ASN A 93 -27.92 -1.28 -2.70
C ASN A 93 -27.78 -2.81 -2.53
N VAL A 94 -26.58 -3.29 -2.23
CA VAL A 94 -26.33 -4.71 -1.96
C VAL A 94 -27.06 -5.18 -0.70
N VAL A 95 -26.98 -4.44 0.40
CA VAL A 95 -27.73 -4.73 1.65
C VAL A 95 -29.24 -4.77 1.38
N LEU A 96 -29.76 -3.81 0.63
CA LEU A 96 -31.18 -3.75 0.30
C LEU A 96 -31.65 -4.98 -0.50
N LYS A 97 -30.82 -5.49 -1.41
CA LYS A 97 -31.14 -6.73 -2.14
C LYS A 97 -31.23 -7.94 -1.19
N TYR A 98 -30.34 -8.04 -0.20
CA TYR A 98 -30.39 -9.12 0.78
C TYR A 98 -31.59 -9.00 1.74
N ILE A 99 -32.05 -7.79 2.05
CA ILE A 99 -33.18 -7.56 2.98
C ILE A 99 -34.53 -7.70 2.28
N ALA A 100 -34.65 -7.16 1.07
CA ALA A 100 -35.92 -7.08 0.31
C ALA A 100 -36.12 -8.25 -0.66
N GLY A 101 -35.00 -8.92 -1.05
CA GLY A 101 -34.99 -9.91 -2.12
C GLY A 101 -34.69 -9.29 -3.49
N GLU A 102 -34.19 -10.11 -4.42
CA GLU A 102 -33.76 -9.64 -5.75
C GLU A 102 -34.93 -9.12 -6.64
N GLU A 103 -36.14 -9.62 -6.42
CA GLU A 103 -37.35 -9.27 -7.21
C GLU A 103 -38.21 -8.22 -6.50
N ALA A 104 -37.70 -7.52 -5.48
CA ALA A 104 -38.51 -6.55 -4.75
C ALA A 104 -38.85 -5.33 -5.62
N ARG A 105 -40.10 -4.85 -5.49
CA ARG A 105 -40.59 -3.64 -6.18
C ARG A 105 -39.83 -2.42 -5.70
N GLU A 106 -39.62 -1.46 -6.58
CA GLU A 106 -38.84 -0.23 -6.28
C GLU A 106 -39.38 0.54 -5.06
N SER A 107 -40.70 0.61 -4.92
CA SER A 107 -41.35 1.20 -3.75
C SER A 107 -41.01 0.50 -2.43
N THR A 108 -40.81 -0.82 -2.47
CA THR A 108 -40.39 -1.60 -1.29
C THR A 108 -38.92 -1.36 -0.97
N ILE A 109 -38.07 -1.27 -1.99
CA ILE A 109 -36.65 -0.96 -1.85
C ILE A 109 -36.48 0.43 -1.22
N GLU A 110 -37.22 1.44 -1.67
CA GLU A 110 -37.16 2.79 -1.10
C GLU A 110 -37.62 2.83 0.36
N LEU A 111 -38.66 2.08 0.72
CA LEU A 111 -39.10 1.96 2.10
C LEU A 111 -38.02 1.36 2.99
N PHE A 112 -37.35 0.28 2.52
CA PHE A 112 -36.25 -0.34 3.26
C PHE A 112 -35.02 0.55 3.31
N ARG A 113 -34.73 1.32 2.24
CA ARG A 113 -33.65 2.32 2.21
C ARG A 113 -33.84 3.38 3.29
N LYS A 114 -35.05 3.90 3.41
CA LYS A 114 -35.37 4.86 4.48
C LYS A 114 -35.17 4.24 5.86
N LYS A 115 -35.69 3.05 6.11
CA LYS A 115 -35.53 2.33 7.39
C LYS A 115 -34.08 2.01 7.71
N LEU A 116 -33.25 1.69 6.68
CA LEU A 116 -31.84 1.44 6.83
C LEU A 116 -31.09 2.70 7.25
N ARG A 117 -31.38 3.83 6.61
CA ARG A 117 -30.76 5.13 6.94
C ARG A 117 -31.21 5.65 8.32
N ASP A 118 -32.42 5.34 8.74
CA ASP A 118 -32.96 5.66 10.06
C ASP A 118 -32.42 4.71 11.17
N GLY A 119 -31.59 3.70 10.82
CA GLY A 119 -31.03 2.73 11.76
C GLY A 119 -32.00 1.68 12.31
N LEU A 120 -33.24 1.65 11.78
CA LEU A 120 -34.29 0.74 12.25
C LEU A 120 -34.03 -0.74 11.91
N LEU A 121 -33.08 -0.99 11.03
CA LEU A 121 -32.74 -2.34 10.57
C LEU A 121 -31.37 -2.81 11.08
N ASP A 122 -30.67 -2.04 11.86
CA ASP A 122 -29.29 -2.29 12.31
C ASP A 122 -29.10 -3.65 12.99
N GLU A 123 -30.06 -4.06 13.81
CA GLU A 123 -30.05 -5.32 14.56
C GLU A 123 -30.60 -6.53 13.78
N LYS A 124 -31.16 -6.31 12.58
CA LYS A 124 -31.69 -7.39 11.75
C LYS A 124 -30.52 -8.22 11.23
N GLU A 125 -30.66 -9.56 11.30
CA GLU A 125 -29.71 -10.49 10.70
C GLU A 125 -29.94 -10.62 9.20
N VAL A 126 -28.85 -10.58 8.44
CA VAL A 126 -28.82 -10.83 6.99
C VAL A 126 -27.71 -11.82 6.67
N GLU A 127 -27.98 -12.67 5.69
CA GLU A 127 -27.00 -13.60 5.18
C GLU A 127 -26.34 -12.96 3.94
N ILE A 128 -25.07 -12.55 4.06
CA ILE A 128 -24.32 -11.92 3.00
C ILE A 128 -23.19 -12.84 2.51
N GLU A 129 -22.82 -12.70 1.24
CA GLU A 129 -21.64 -13.33 0.68
C GLU A 129 -20.42 -12.44 1.00
N VAL A 130 -19.46 -12.98 1.76
CA VAL A 130 -18.23 -12.30 2.10
C VAL A 130 -17.08 -12.97 1.37
N PHE A 131 -16.22 -12.16 0.75
CA PHE A 131 -14.95 -12.63 0.19
C PHE A 131 -13.93 -12.70 1.34
N GLU A 132 -13.60 -13.90 1.82
CA GLU A 132 -12.47 -14.05 2.73
C GLU A 132 -11.18 -14.08 1.91
N LYS A 133 -10.32 -13.08 2.16
CA LYS A 133 -8.92 -13.19 1.75
C LYS A 133 -8.32 -14.31 2.59
N SER A 134 -8.05 -15.44 1.97
CA SER A 134 -7.34 -16.53 2.62
C SER A 134 -5.91 -16.08 2.94
N ASN A 135 -5.72 -15.50 4.13
CA ASN A 135 -4.38 -15.24 4.67
C ASN A 135 -3.68 -16.51 5.18
N SER A 136 -4.37 -17.64 5.13
CA SER A 136 -3.83 -18.94 5.44
C SER A 136 -4.09 -19.88 4.26
N LEU A 137 -3.17 -19.84 3.30
CA LEU A 137 -3.04 -20.99 2.40
C LEU A 137 -2.72 -22.18 3.31
N PRO A 138 -3.47 -23.30 3.25
CA PRO A 138 -3.03 -24.51 3.91
C PRO A 138 -1.63 -24.82 3.36
N MET A 139 -0.66 -24.93 4.25
CA MET A 139 0.64 -25.52 3.93
C MET A 139 0.33 -26.91 3.38
N VAL A 140 0.35 -27.05 2.06
CA VAL A 140 0.32 -28.36 1.44
C VAL A 140 1.71 -28.91 1.63
N ASP A 141 1.89 -29.72 2.67
CA ASP A 141 3.05 -30.59 2.80
C ASP A 141 3.05 -31.53 1.58
N LEU A 142 3.81 -31.18 0.58
CA LEU A 142 4.15 -32.08 -0.51
C LEU A 142 5.12 -33.11 0.05
N PRO A 143 4.72 -34.39 0.20
CA PRO A 143 5.63 -35.43 0.63
C PRO A 143 6.69 -35.64 -0.45
N GLY A 144 7.93 -35.20 -0.17
CA GLY A 144 9.07 -35.38 -1.07
C GLY A 144 10.04 -34.20 -1.22
N SER A 145 9.78 -33.04 -0.67
CA SER A 145 10.77 -31.93 -0.71
C SER A 145 11.71 -32.02 0.48
N GLN A 146 12.84 -32.67 0.29
CA GLN A 146 14.00 -32.55 1.17
C GLN A 146 14.49 -31.10 1.14
N SER A 147 14.45 -30.51 2.32
CA SER A 147 15.29 -29.41 2.84
C SER A 147 16.16 -28.69 1.80
N GLY A 148 15.72 -27.53 1.34
CA GLY A 148 16.56 -26.60 0.55
C GLY A 148 15.74 -25.52 -0.09
N SER A 149 15.69 -24.35 0.55
CA SER A 149 15.53 -23.03 -0.04
C SER A 149 14.80 -22.94 -1.41
N LEU A 150 13.57 -23.41 -1.50
CA LEU A 150 12.65 -22.93 -2.52
C LEU A 150 11.92 -21.76 -1.88
N GLY A 151 12.29 -20.55 -2.32
CA GLY A 151 11.65 -19.31 -1.94
C GLY A 151 10.14 -19.48 -1.99
N VAL A 152 9.46 -18.82 -1.07
CA VAL A 152 8.01 -18.74 -0.99
C VAL A 152 7.52 -18.18 -2.33
N MET A 153 7.36 -19.06 -3.31
CA MET A 153 6.65 -18.74 -4.54
C MET A 153 5.20 -18.54 -4.12
N ASN A 154 4.75 -17.32 -4.17
CA ASN A 154 3.34 -17.00 -3.95
C ASN A 154 2.53 -17.80 -4.96
N LEU A 155 1.84 -18.83 -4.51
CA LEU A 155 0.95 -19.64 -5.36
C LEU A 155 -0.12 -18.77 -6.05
N SER A 156 -0.40 -17.60 -5.52
CA SER A 156 -1.25 -16.58 -6.15
C SER A 156 -0.72 -16.09 -7.50
N ASP A 157 0.62 -16.09 -7.70
CA ASP A 157 1.23 -15.69 -8.96
C ASP A 157 1.15 -16.81 -10.02
N ILE A 158 1.04 -18.07 -9.58
CA ILE A 158 0.97 -19.25 -10.47
C ILE A 158 -0.48 -19.52 -10.91
N PHE A 159 -1.46 -19.29 -10.04
CA PHE A 159 -2.87 -19.63 -10.29
C PHE A 159 -3.77 -18.43 -10.65
N GLY A 160 -3.23 -17.22 -10.74
CA GLY A 160 -3.97 -16.01 -11.10
C GLY A 160 -4.85 -15.47 -9.98
N LYS A 161 -5.23 -14.21 -10.08
CA LYS A 161 -6.01 -13.43 -9.08
C LYS A 161 -7.37 -14.05 -8.67
N ASN A 162 -7.85 -15.09 -9.38
CA ASN A 162 -9.19 -15.68 -9.18
C ASN A 162 -9.23 -16.88 -8.22
N PHE A 163 -8.09 -17.42 -7.79
CA PHE A 163 -8.07 -18.65 -6.98
C PHE A 163 -8.20 -18.42 -5.47
N GLY A 164 -8.18 -17.19 -4.99
CA GLY A 164 -8.05 -16.85 -3.57
C GLY A 164 -9.30 -16.35 -2.84
N SER A 165 -10.43 -16.13 -3.51
CA SER A 165 -11.64 -15.61 -2.84
C SER A 165 -12.74 -16.66 -2.79
N LEU A 166 -12.71 -17.49 -1.76
CA LEU A 166 -13.85 -18.36 -1.43
C LEU A 166 -15.00 -17.48 -0.93
N LYS A 167 -16.09 -17.44 -1.70
CA LYS A 167 -17.35 -16.86 -1.24
C LYS A 167 -17.90 -17.70 -0.10
N LYS A 168 -17.96 -17.14 1.08
CA LYS A 168 -18.64 -17.74 2.22
C LYS A 168 -19.87 -16.94 2.57
N LYS A 169 -20.97 -17.64 2.76
CA LYS A 169 -22.19 -17.06 3.32
C LYS A 169 -22.01 -16.87 4.83
N LYS A 170 -22.20 -15.66 5.30
CA LYS A 170 -22.07 -15.30 6.72
C LYS A 170 -23.34 -14.58 7.18
N LYS A 171 -23.91 -15.05 8.29
CA LYS A 171 -25.02 -14.36 8.95
C LYS A 171 -24.45 -13.28 9.87
N LEU A 172 -24.80 -12.04 9.62
CA LEU A 172 -24.32 -10.87 10.35
C LEU A 172 -25.47 -9.88 10.55
N LYS A 173 -25.35 -9.01 11.55
CA LYS A 173 -26.24 -7.87 11.70
C LYS A 173 -26.04 -6.89 10.55
N VAL A 174 -27.10 -6.23 10.10
CA VAL A 174 -27.08 -5.25 9.02
C VAL A 174 -26.00 -4.20 9.22
N LYS A 175 -25.84 -3.68 10.43
CA LYS A 175 -24.80 -2.70 10.78
C LYS A 175 -23.38 -3.21 10.51
N GLU A 176 -23.10 -4.47 10.82
CA GLU A 176 -21.79 -5.09 10.59
C GLU A 176 -21.59 -5.44 9.11
N SER A 177 -22.65 -5.96 8.47
CA SER A 177 -22.64 -6.31 7.06
C SER A 177 -22.41 -5.10 6.16
N HIS A 178 -22.97 -3.95 6.51
CA HIS A 178 -22.82 -2.71 5.75
C HIS A 178 -21.35 -2.25 5.70
N LYS A 179 -20.63 -2.34 6.83
CA LYS A 179 -19.20 -2.00 6.86
C LYS A 179 -18.36 -2.93 5.97
N ILE A 180 -18.59 -4.24 6.07
CA ILE A 180 -17.86 -5.23 5.26
C ILE A 180 -18.14 -5.04 3.76
N LEU A 181 -19.40 -4.76 3.41
CA LEU A 181 -19.79 -4.55 2.02
C LEU A 181 -19.22 -3.23 1.45
N ILE A 182 -19.10 -2.16 2.24
CA ILE A 182 -18.39 -0.95 1.82
C ILE A 182 -16.94 -1.27 1.46
N ASP A 183 -16.24 -2.03 2.31
CA ASP A 183 -14.84 -2.41 2.05
C ASP A 183 -14.72 -3.27 0.80
N GLN A 184 -15.66 -4.20 0.56
CA GLN A 184 -15.69 -5.02 -0.64
C GLN A 184 -15.99 -4.22 -1.92
N GLU A 185 -16.95 -3.29 -1.87
CA GLU A 185 -17.26 -2.43 -3.01
C GLU A 185 -16.12 -1.46 -3.31
N MET A 186 -15.42 -0.95 -2.26
CA MET A 186 -14.20 -0.18 -2.45
C MET A 186 -13.12 -0.98 -3.18
N GLU A 187 -12.90 -2.23 -2.79
CA GLU A 187 -11.90 -3.08 -3.48
C GLU A 187 -12.24 -3.34 -4.95
N LYS A 188 -13.52 -3.46 -5.30
CA LYS A 188 -13.95 -3.59 -6.70
C LYS A 188 -13.74 -2.31 -7.52
N LEU A 189 -13.87 -1.15 -6.87
CA LEU A 189 -13.69 0.15 -7.51
C LEU A 189 -12.22 0.57 -7.63
N LEU A 190 -11.32 -0.04 -6.86
CA LEU A 190 -9.89 0.21 -6.92
C LEU A 190 -9.27 -0.63 -8.04
N ASP A 191 -8.67 0.06 -9.01
CA ASP A 191 -7.91 -0.57 -10.08
C ASP A 191 -6.44 -0.60 -9.71
N ASP A 192 -5.90 -1.81 -9.48
CA ASP A 192 -4.51 -2.01 -9.10
C ASP A 192 -3.53 -1.50 -10.16
N GLU A 193 -3.87 -1.58 -11.46
CA GLU A 193 -2.99 -1.10 -12.55
C GLU A 193 -2.90 0.42 -12.53
N VAL A 194 -4.04 1.10 -12.33
CA VAL A 194 -4.09 2.57 -12.20
C VAL A 194 -3.32 3.01 -10.97
N ILE A 195 -3.47 2.31 -9.83
CA ILE A 195 -2.76 2.61 -8.59
C ILE A 195 -1.24 2.47 -8.78
N GLN A 196 -0.78 1.38 -9.40
CA GLN A 196 0.64 1.14 -9.65
C GLN A 196 1.23 2.20 -10.60
N LYS A 197 0.52 2.55 -11.65
CA LYS A 197 0.95 3.57 -12.62
C LYS A 197 1.08 4.94 -11.95
N ASP A 198 0.08 5.36 -11.17
CA ASP A 198 0.11 6.64 -10.45
C ASP A 198 1.21 6.65 -9.37
N ALA A 199 1.35 5.55 -8.61
CA ALA A 199 2.39 5.41 -7.61
C ALA A 199 3.79 5.53 -8.21
N LYS A 200 4.04 4.86 -9.35
CA LYS A 200 5.31 4.94 -10.07
C LYS A 200 5.60 6.37 -10.53
N ALA A 201 4.64 7.03 -11.14
CA ALA A 201 4.79 8.41 -11.58
C ALA A 201 5.10 9.36 -10.40
N ARG A 202 4.45 9.16 -9.24
CA ARG A 202 4.73 9.97 -8.05
C ARG A 202 6.11 9.71 -7.46
N VAL A 203 6.59 8.47 -7.50
CA VAL A 203 7.97 8.16 -7.05
C VAL A 203 8.98 8.85 -7.95
N GLU A 204 8.81 8.77 -9.26
CA GLU A 204 9.71 9.37 -10.26
C GLU A 204 9.72 10.89 -10.19
N GLN A 205 8.56 11.52 -10.01
CA GLN A 205 8.41 12.97 -10.09
C GLN A 205 8.58 13.71 -8.76
N SER A 206 8.23 13.08 -7.64
CA SER A 206 8.16 13.75 -6.35
C SER A 206 8.60 12.90 -5.15
N GLY A 207 9.09 11.68 -5.37
CA GLY A 207 9.55 10.81 -4.29
C GLY A 207 10.69 11.44 -3.49
N ILE A 208 10.63 11.31 -2.16
CA ILE A 208 11.63 11.85 -1.24
C ILE A 208 12.21 10.71 -0.41
N VAL A 209 13.52 10.50 -0.55
CA VAL A 209 14.28 9.60 0.31
C VAL A 209 15.11 10.44 1.29
N PHE A 210 14.92 10.24 2.58
CA PHE A 210 15.74 10.84 3.63
C PHE A 210 16.75 9.82 4.12
N ILE A 211 18.03 10.06 3.79
CA ILE A 211 19.15 9.21 4.20
C ILE A 211 19.73 9.81 5.48
N ASP A 212 19.56 9.11 6.60
CA ASP A 212 20.12 9.50 7.91
C ASP A 212 21.48 8.86 8.12
N GLU A 213 22.32 9.46 8.97
CA GLU A 213 23.64 8.95 9.35
C GLU A 213 24.61 8.76 8.18
N ILE A 214 24.48 9.56 7.10
CA ILE A 214 25.36 9.47 5.94
C ILE A 214 26.85 9.71 6.30
N ASP A 215 27.10 10.54 7.30
CA ASP A 215 28.44 10.83 7.82
C ASP A 215 29.16 9.56 8.29
N LYS A 216 28.46 8.57 8.84
CA LYS A 216 29.05 7.34 9.33
C LYS A 216 29.58 6.41 8.24
N VAL A 217 29.02 6.49 7.02
CA VAL A 217 29.52 5.72 5.86
C VAL A 217 30.61 6.49 5.10
N CYS A 218 30.72 7.80 5.31
CA CYS A 218 31.74 8.65 4.68
C CYS A 218 33.03 8.78 5.50
N THR A 219 33.11 8.24 6.74
CA THR A 219 34.28 8.32 7.58
C THR A 219 35.37 7.33 7.15
N ASN A 220 36.56 7.83 6.86
CA ASN A 220 37.77 7.00 6.66
C ASN A 220 38.15 6.31 7.98
N SER A 221 37.86 5.02 8.11
CA SER A 221 38.30 4.22 9.25
C SER A 221 39.60 3.51 8.89
N THR A 222 40.57 3.57 9.76
CA THR A 222 41.95 3.02 9.59
C THR A 222 42.04 1.48 9.59
N SER A 223 40.90 0.76 9.53
CA SER A 223 40.85 -0.72 9.49
C SER A 223 40.41 -1.23 8.14
N LYS A 224 41.32 -1.84 7.39
CA LYS A 224 41.16 -2.30 6.00
C LYS A 224 39.97 -3.22 5.70
N SER A 225 39.44 -3.94 6.67
CA SER A 225 38.31 -4.89 6.42
C SER A 225 36.92 -4.24 6.52
N ALA A 226 36.79 -3.09 7.21
CA ALA A 226 35.54 -2.34 7.31
C ALA A 226 35.41 -1.26 6.22
N GLU A 227 36.51 -0.91 5.55
CA GLU A 227 36.54 0.10 4.49
C GLU A 227 35.85 -0.35 3.22
N VAL A 228 36.10 -1.58 2.76
CA VAL A 228 35.56 -2.08 1.49
C VAL A 228 34.01 -2.08 1.49
N SER A 229 33.39 -2.49 2.60
CA SER A 229 31.92 -2.53 2.71
C SER A 229 31.28 -1.13 2.77
N ARG A 230 31.95 -0.13 3.36
CA ARG A 230 31.43 1.26 3.45
C ARG A 230 31.60 2.02 2.15
N GLU A 231 32.72 1.85 1.46
CA GLU A 231 32.97 2.43 0.14
C GLU A 231 31.99 1.85 -0.90
N GLY A 232 31.67 0.55 -0.81
CA GLY A 232 30.64 -0.09 -1.63
C GLY A 232 29.28 0.57 -1.43
N VAL A 233 28.80 0.70 -0.20
CA VAL A 233 27.53 1.35 0.12
C VAL A 233 27.51 2.81 -0.33
N GLN A 234 28.60 3.55 -0.12
CA GLN A 234 28.71 4.94 -0.54
C GLN A 234 28.63 5.10 -2.06
N ARG A 235 29.23 4.19 -2.80
CA ARG A 235 29.16 4.17 -4.27
C ARG A 235 27.76 3.79 -4.79
N ASP A 236 27.10 2.85 -4.10
CA ASP A 236 25.81 2.30 -4.52
C ASP A 236 24.64 3.24 -4.16
N LEU A 237 24.78 4.12 -3.14
CA LEU A 237 23.83 5.19 -2.79
C LEU A 237 23.82 6.33 -3.81
#